data_4e3a26367d9b3fe3a4e5c6a0223f385b
#
_entry.id   4e3a26367d9b3fe3a4e5c6a0223f385b
#
_cell.length_a   1.000
_cell.length_b   1.000
_cell.length_c   1.000
_cell.angle_alpha   90.00
_cell.angle_beta   90.00
_cell.angle_gamma   90.00
#
_symmetry.space_group_name_H-M   'P 1'
#
loop_
_entity.id
_entity.type
_entity.pdbx_description
1 polymer ?
#
loop_
_entity_poly.entity_id
_entity_poly.type
_entity_poly.pdbx_seq_one_letter_code
_entity_poly.pdbx_strand_id
1 'polypeptide(L)'
;MAGVIILIIIILIIGIVAKALPFVLAVLAIGLIAGLIMRKKKTDEKAAQEWERKKAEAERESERRKAQEEAERKRKEQEEAAAKKMKEAGEKFDALLSSIPAHEVVVDPGAKRKPLTDCKKFGPDMSNVTRSSNLSKLSDFVAIDTETTGLHCSNNQIVELTAIRFREWEPVEIFTTLVNPGTPIPEEAYRIHGIADEMVEDAPKVASVIRDFDLFIGDDNLVGHNLPFDLGFLDYAGSEYCNTKRKYYDTLTLAKLLDLSVRDNKLTTLCEHFYIRDNSSAHRSASDALAAGILFKKLVDLKTV
;
A
#
# COMPACT_ATOMS: atom_id res chain seq x y z
N MET A 1 -86.86 -43.94 67.90
CA MET A 1 -85.67 -43.35 68.56
C MET A 1 -84.52 -43.05 67.64
N ALA A 2 -84.23 -43.87 66.64
CA ALA A 2 -83.09 -43.64 65.74
C ALA A 2 -83.18 -42.32 64.92
N GLY A 3 -84.37 -41.93 64.44
CA GLY A 3 -84.50 -40.70 63.61
C GLY A 3 -84.26 -39.41 64.39
N VAL A 4 -84.56 -39.39 65.71
CA VAL A 4 -84.30 -38.21 66.56
C VAL A 4 -82.82 -38.00 66.80
N ILE A 5 -82.08 -39.10 66.97
CA ILE A 5 -80.60 -39.09 67.18
C ILE A 5 -79.89 -38.59 65.93
N ILE A 6 -80.30 -39.04 64.72
CA ILE A 6 -79.80 -38.60 63.45
C ILE A 6 -79.96 -37.08 63.20
N LEU A 7 -81.21 -36.59 63.57
CA LEU A 7 -81.51 -35.17 63.43
C LEU A 7 -80.68 -34.28 64.37
N ILE A 8 -80.40 -34.73 65.59
CA ILE A 8 -79.54 -34.05 66.58
C ILE A 8 -78.06 -33.95 66.05
N ILE A 9 -77.61 -35.06 65.52
CA ILE A 9 -76.26 -35.15 64.96
C ILE A 9 -76.11 -34.17 63.73
N ILE A 10 -77.08 -34.20 62.86
CA ILE A 10 -77.07 -33.24 61.68
C ILE A 10 -77.10 -31.81 62.18
N ILE A 11 -77.91 -31.42 63.16
CA ILE A 11 -77.95 -30.04 63.69
C ILE A 11 -76.64 -29.66 64.35
N LEU A 12 -75.98 -30.59 65.07
CA LEU A 12 -74.66 -30.42 65.69
C LEU A 12 -73.61 -30.18 64.60
N ILE A 13 -73.59 -31.00 63.54
CA ILE A 13 -72.65 -30.91 62.45
C ILE A 13 -72.85 -29.57 61.72
N ILE A 14 -74.09 -29.18 61.42
CA ILE A 14 -74.37 -27.90 60.79
C ILE A 14 -73.90 -26.73 61.66
N GLY A 15 -74.16 -26.80 63.01
CA GLY A 15 -73.61 -25.79 63.90
C GLY A 15 -72.12 -25.70 64.02
N ILE A 16 -71.41 -26.79 63.93
CA ILE A 16 -69.91 -26.83 63.91
C ILE A 16 -69.43 -26.25 62.60
N VAL A 17 -70.03 -26.67 61.48
CA VAL A 17 -69.65 -26.18 60.15
C VAL A 17 -69.94 -24.69 60.02
N ALA A 18 -71.05 -24.22 60.48
CA ALA A 18 -71.41 -22.80 60.44
C ALA A 18 -70.51 -21.91 61.28
N LYS A 19 -69.94 -22.43 62.41
CA LYS A 19 -68.96 -21.69 63.20
C LYS A 19 -67.60 -21.72 62.62
N ALA A 20 -67.23 -22.84 61.96
CA ALA A 20 -65.90 -22.99 61.33
C ALA A 20 -65.73 -22.31 59.97
N LEU A 21 -66.89 -22.16 59.25
CA LEU A 21 -66.89 -21.58 57.85
C LEU A 21 -66.28 -20.20 57.78
N PRO A 22 -66.60 -19.23 58.65
CA PRO A 22 -66.01 -17.90 58.57
C PRO A 22 -64.47 -17.90 58.83
N PHE A 23 -64.01 -18.80 59.70
CA PHE A 23 -62.60 -18.94 59.98
C PHE A 23 -61.85 -19.53 58.77
N VAL A 24 -62.39 -20.55 58.13
CA VAL A 24 -61.84 -21.15 56.92
C VAL A 24 -61.77 -20.13 55.76
N LEU A 25 -62.84 -19.36 55.58
CA LEU A 25 -62.91 -18.30 54.57
C LEU A 25 -61.88 -17.20 54.86
N ALA A 26 -61.68 -16.83 56.11
CA ALA A 26 -60.67 -15.83 56.49
C ALA A 26 -59.25 -16.34 56.18
N VAL A 27 -58.91 -17.60 56.50
CA VAL A 27 -57.59 -18.22 56.19
C VAL A 27 -57.36 -18.27 54.66
N LEU A 28 -58.39 -18.66 53.90
CA LEU A 28 -58.29 -18.69 52.43
C LEU A 28 -58.10 -17.27 51.86
N ALA A 29 -58.80 -16.25 52.38
CA ALA A 29 -58.64 -14.86 51.95
C ALA A 29 -57.24 -14.32 52.26
N ILE A 30 -56.70 -14.64 53.46
CA ILE A 30 -55.32 -14.25 53.82
C ILE A 30 -54.30 -14.93 52.88
N GLY A 31 -54.50 -16.22 52.57
CA GLY A 31 -53.65 -16.96 51.65
C GLY A 31 -53.68 -16.36 50.21
N LEU A 32 -54.87 -15.97 49.73
CA LEU A 32 -55.06 -15.33 48.45
C LEU A 32 -54.36 -13.94 48.36
N ILE A 33 -54.54 -13.13 49.41
CA ILE A 33 -53.89 -11.82 49.50
C ILE A 33 -52.38 -11.97 49.60
N ALA A 34 -51.88 -12.88 50.40
CA ALA A 34 -50.41 -13.17 50.47
C ALA A 34 -49.86 -13.64 49.11
N GLY A 35 -50.60 -14.49 48.39
CA GLY A 35 -50.21 -14.93 47.04
C GLY A 35 -50.19 -13.80 46.02
N LEU A 36 -51.15 -12.87 46.09
CA LEU A 36 -51.19 -11.68 45.24
C LEU A 36 -50.01 -10.71 45.52
N ILE A 37 -49.71 -10.50 46.82
CA ILE A 37 -48.55 -9.67 47.23
C ILE A 37 -47.25 -10.29 46.75
N MET A 38 -47.05 -11.62 46.90
CA MET A 38 -45.87 -12.29 46.43
C MET A 38 -45.71 -12.25 44.88
N ARG A 39 -46.84 -12.41 44.17
CA ARG A 39 -46.84 -12.24 42.70
C ARG A 39 -46.47 -10.84 42.28
N LYS A 40 -47.03 -9.83 42.93
CA LYS A 40 -46.69 -8.42 42.65
C LYS A 40 -45.20 -8.14 42.91
N LYS A 41 -44.69 -8.57 44.07
CA LYS A 41 -43.26 -8.43 44.42
C LYS A 41 -42.33 -9.07 43.36
N LYS A 42 -42.66 -10.27 42.91
CA LYS A 42 -41.88 -10.96 41.86
C LYS A 42 -41.94 -10.30 40.50
N THR A 43 -43.07 -9.65 40.14
CA THR A 43 -43.18 -8.84 38.90
C THR A 43 -42.38 -7.56 38.99
N ASP A 44 -42.46 -6.87 40.16
CA ASP A 44 -41.68 -5.63 40.38
C ASP A 44 -40.16 -5.91 40.40
N GLU A 45 -39.70 -7.02 41.00
CA GLU A 45 -38.29 -7.45 40.98
C GLU A 45 -37.83 -7.76 39.55
N LYS A 46 -38.63 -8.42 38.73
CA LYS A 46 -38.33 -8.68 37.31
C LYS A 46 -38.27 -7.39 36.49
N ALA A 47 -39.17 -6.47 36.69
CA ALA A 47 -39.21 -5.19 36.01
C ALA A 47 -37.97 -4.34 36.38
N ALA A 48 -37.55 -4.34 37.65
CA ALA A 48 -36.34 -3.67 38.10
C ALA A 48 -35.09 -4.27 37.49
N GLN A 49 -34.98 -5.63 37.45
CA GLN A 49 -33.85 -6.32 36.81
C GLN A 49 -33.76 -6.03 35.30
N GLU A 50 -34.91 -5.99 34.62
CA GLU A 50 -34.96 -5.67 33.19
C GLU A 50 -34.58 -4.21 32.93
N TRP A 51 -34.99 -3.29 33.77
CA TRP A 51 -34.60 -1.88 33.69
C TRP A 51 -33.10 -1.70 33.88
N GLU A 52 -32.51 -2.31 34.91
CA GLU A 52 -31.06 -2.27 35.15
C GLU A 52 -30.26 -2.88 33.97
N ARG A 53 -30.77 -4.00 33.40
CA ARG A 53 -30.15 -4.60 32.22
C ARG A 53 -30.17 -3.65 31.02
N LYS A 54 -31.33 -3.02 30.72
CA LYS A 54 -31.47 -2.07 29.63
C LYS A 54 -30.58 -0.84 29.83
N LYS A 55 -30.48 -0.36 31.06
CA LYS A 55 -29.60 0.77 31.41
C LYS A 55 -28.13 0.42 31.19
N ALA A 56 -27.67 -0.74 31.66
CA ALA A 56 -26.31 -1.19 31.45
C ALA A 56 -25.99 -1.44 29.96
N GLU A 57 -26.97 -1.90 29.18
CA GLU A 57 -26.83 -2.10 27.75
C GLU A 57 -26.69 -0.76 27.01
N ALA A 58 -27.52 0.24 27.35
CA ALA A 58 -27.44 1.59 26.82
C ALA A 58 -26.12 2.31 27.18
N GLU A 59 -25.61 2.12 28.39
CA GLU A 59 -24.30 2.64 28.81
C GLU A 59 -23.18 2.03 28.00
N ARG A 60 -23.16 0.69 27.83
CA ARG A 60 -22.15 -0.02 26.98
C ARG A 60 -22.22 0.42 25.52
N GLU A 61 -23.42 0.63 24.97
CA GLU A 61 -23.59 1.11 23.59
C GLU A 61 -23.05 2.54 23.44
N SER A 62 -23.35 3.40 24.41
CA SER A 62 -22.79 4.77 24.46
C SER A 62 -21.27 4.79 24.53
N GLU A 63 -20.67 3.93 25.36
CA GLU A 63 -19.19 3.81 25.46
C GLU A 63 -18.58 3.28 24.15
N ARG A 64 -19.19 2.26 23.53
CA ARG A 64 -18.75 1.75 22.22
C ARG A 64 -18.81 2.83 21.14
N ARG A 65 -19.89 3.63 21.10
CA ARG A 65 -20.00 4.72 20.14
C ARG A 65 -18.92 5.78 20.34
N LYS A 66 -18.65 6.18 21.59
CA LYS A 66 -17.55 7.14 21.90
C LYS A 66 -16.19 6.58 21.50
N ALA A 67 -15.92 5.30 21.77
CA ALA A 67 -14.67 4.66 21.37
C ALA A 67 -14.50 4.58 19.84
N GLN A 68 -15.60 4.32 19.11
CA GLN A 68 -15.59 4.33 17.65
C GLN A 68 -15.35 5.73 17.08
N GLU A 69 -16.03 6.75 17.60
CA GLU A 69 -15.85 8.14 17.19
C GLU A 69 -14.39 8.61 17.44
N GLU A 70 -13.80 8.24 18.58
CA GLU A 70 -12.41 8.56 18.90
C GLU A 70 -11.43 7.82 17.98
N ALA A 71 -11.67 6.54 17.69
CA ALA A 71 -10.83 5.76 16.77
C ALA A 71 -10.88 6.32 15.34
N GLU A 72 -12.08 6.72 14.88
CA GLU A 72 -12.25 7.35 13.57
C GLU A 72 -11.54 8.72 13.49
N ARG A 73 -11.64 9.54 14.55
CA ARG A 73 -10.90 10.80 14.61
C ARG A 73 -9.40 10.58 14.55
N LYS A 74 -8.85 9.65 15.34
CA LYS A 74 -7.41 9.32 15.31
C LYS A 74 -6.97 8.83 13.94
N ARG A 75 -7.80 8.02 13.27
CA ARG A 75 -7.50 7.56 11.90
C ARG A 75 -7.43 8.72 10.93
N LYS A 76 -8.41 9.65 10.97
CA LYS A 76 -8.40 10.85 10.10
C LYS A 76 -7.18 11.73 10.35
N GLU A 77 -6.83 11.97 11.62
CA GLU A 77 -5.63 12.73 12.00
C GLU A 77 -4.34 12.08 11.46
N GLN A 78 -4.26 10.73 11.50
CA GLN A 78 -3.13 9.99 10.94
C GLN A 78 -3.08 10.06 9.41
N GLU A 79 -4.24 9.94 8.74
CA GLU A 79 -4.35 10.05 7.28
C GLU A 79 -3.95 11.47 6.80
N GLU A 80 -4.40 12.52 7.49
CA GLU A 80 -4.03 13.91 7.18
C GLU A 80 -2.51 14.17 7.40
N ALA A 81 -1.96 13.63 8.48
CA ALA A 81 -0.53 13.76 8.76
C ALA A 81 0.32 13.01 7.72
N ALA A 82 -0.12 11.84 7.28
CA ALA A 82 0.55 11.07 6.22
C ALA A 82 0.46 11.80 4.87
N ALA A 83 -0.71 12.34 4.51
CA ALA A 83 -0.90 13.12 3.29
C ALA A 83 0.00 14.38 3.27
N LYS A 84 0.11 15.08 4.40
CA LYS A 84 1.01 16.23 4.52
C LYS A 84 2.48 15.85 4.32
N LYS A 85 2.93 14.76 4.96
CA LYS A 85 4.30 14.25 4.78
C LYS A 85 4.59 13.86 3.33
N MET A 86 3.61 13.22 2.65
CA MET A 86 3.76 12.84 1.25
C MET A 86 3.88 14.05 0.35
N LYS A 87 3.05 15.08 0.56
CA LYS A 87 3.13 16.33 -0.19
C LYS A 87 4.49 17.03 -0.01
N GLU A 88 4.97 17.15 1.23
CA GLU A 88 6.30 17.73 1.51
C GLU A 88 7.43 16.91 0.87
N ALA A 89 7.29 15.57 0.83
CA ALA A 89 8.25 14.71 0.15
C ALA A 89 8.24 14.94 -1.37
N GLY A 90 7.07 15.06 -1.99
CA GLY A 90 6.93 15.37 -3.41
C GLY A 90 7.57 16.71 -3.78
N GLU A 91 7.27 17.76 -3.03
CA GLU A 91 7.87 19.08 -3.25
C GLU A 91 9.42 19.08 -3.17
N LYS A 92 9.97 18.34 -2.19
CA LYS A 92 11.43 18.16 -2.06
C LYS A 92 12.02 17.36 -3.20
N PHE A 93 11.33 16.31 -3.62
CA PHE A 93 11.74 15.46 -4.73
C PHE A 93 11.80 16.24 -6.04
N ASP A 94 10.75 17.03 -6.38
CA ASP A 94 10.70 17.84 -7.58
C ASP A 94 11.76 18.95 -7.58
N ALA A 95 11.99 19.58 -6.41
CA ALA A 95 13.07 20.54 -6.25
C ALA A 95 14.45 19.90 -6.46
N LEU A 96 14.67 18.70 -5.91
CA LEU A 96 15.90 17.93 -6.11
C LEU A 96 16.11 17.61 -7.58
N LEU A 97 15.11 17.02 -8.24
CA LEU A 97 15.18 16.68 -9.67
C LEU A 97 15.55 17.89 -10.52
N SER A 98 14.90 19.03 -10.26
CA SER A 98 15.13 20.27 -10.99
C SER A 98 16.51 20.90 -10.73
N SER A 99 17.18 20.53 -9.64
CA SER A 99 18.51 21.04 -9.24
C SER A 99 19.66 20.24 -9.81
N ILE A 100 19.41 19.03 -10.34
CA ILE A 100 20.47 18.16 -10.85
C ILE A 100 21.06 18.78 -12.15
N PRO A 101 22.39 19.01 -12.25
CA PRO A 101 23.02 19.50 -13.46
C PRO A 101 22.77 18.58 -14.64
N ALA A 102 22.28 19.15 -15.74
CA ALA A 102 22.02 18.39 -16.96
C ALA A 102 23.32 18.14 -17.72
N HIS A 103 23.49 16.91 -18.21
CA HIS A 103 24.50 16.56 -19.19
C HIS A 103 24.11 17.11 -20.56
N GLU A 104 25.07 17.67 -21.30
CA GLU A 104 24.85 18.08 -22.68
C GLU A 104 24.90 16.85 -23.59
N VAL A 105 23.71 16.43 -24.04
CA VAL A 105 23.59 15.20 -24.86
C VAL A 105 24.24 15.40 -26.23
N VAL A 106 25.21 14.57 -26.54
CA VAL A 106 25.89 14.56 -27.84
C VAL A 106 25.16 13.64 -28.81
N VAL A 107 24.63 14.25 -29.90
CA VAL A 107 23.94 13.53 -30.97
C VAL A 107 24.87 13.23 -32.11
N ASP A 108 25.08 11.95 -32.45
CA ASP A 108 25.80 11.55 -33.66
C ASP A 108 24.81 11.21 -34.80
N PRO A 109 24.54 12.13 -35.72
CA PRO A 109 23.54 11.89 -36.77
C PRO A 109 24.01 10.86 -37.82
N GLY A 110 25.30 10.52 -37.83
CA GLY A 110 25.88 9.48 -38.68
C GLY A 110 25.86 8.07 -38.10
N ALA A 111 25.48 7.94 -36.84
CA ALA A 111 25.45 6.65 -36.14
C ALA A 111 24.46 5.67 -36.79
N LYS A 112 24.93 4.46 -37.01
CA LYS A 112 24.10 3.37 -37.55
C LYS A 112 23.88 2.32 -36.47
N ARG A 113 22.63 1.91 -36.31
CA ARG A 113 22.29 0.79 -35.42
C ARG A 113 22.94 -0.50 -35.91
N LYS A 114 23.62 -1.21 -35.03
CA LYS A 114 24.02 -2.60 -35.31
C LYS A 114 22.73 -3.44 -35.38
N PRO A 115 22.51 -4.23 -36.44
CA PRO A 115 21.36 -5.10 -36.48
C PRO A 115 21.52 -6.17 -35.37
N LEU A 116 20.63 -6.15 -34.39
CA LEU A 116 20.49 -7.19 -33.39
C LEU A 116 19.32 -8.08 -33.78
N THR A 117 19.51 -9.38 -33.71
CA THR A 117 18.52 -10.36 -34.15
C THR A 117 17.55 -10.75 -33.02
N ASP A 118 18.00 -10.63 -31.78
CA ASP A 118 17.23 -11.06 -30.61
C ASP A 118 17.47 -10.15 -29.40
N CYS A 119 16.45 -9.99 -28.56
CA CYS A 119 16.59 -9.34 -27.26
C CYS A 119 17.29 -10.27 -26.26
N LYS A 120 18.41 -9.81 -25.72
CA LYS A 120 19.10 -10.51 -24.64
C LYS A 120 18.26 -10.49 -23.37
N LYS A 121 18.10 -11.66 -22.75
CA LYS A 121 17.47 -11.75 -21.43
C LYS A 121 18.52 -11.49 -20.36
N PHE A 122 18.31 -10.43 -19.61
CA PHE A 122 19.07 -10.12 -18.41
C PHE A 122 18.39 -10.76 -17.21
N GLY A 123 19.15 -11.51 -16.41
CA GLY A 123 18.69 -11.92 -15.09
C GLY A 123 19.14 -10.88 -14.06
N PRO A 124 18.49 -10.78 -12.91
CA PRO A 124 19.00 -9.94 -11.85
C PRO A 124 20.38 -10.47 -11.45
N ASP A 125 21.45 -9.72 -11.76
CA ASP A 125 22.84 -10.08 -11.35
C ASP A 125 23.03 -9.82 -9.85
N MET A 126 21.97 -10.01 -9.12
CA MET A 126 21.93 -10.07 -7.66
C MET A 126 22.10 -11.49 -7.13
N SER A 127 22.49 -12.44 -7.99
CA SER A 127 22.68 -13.86 -7.62
C SER A 127 23.59 -14.05 -6.41
N ASN A 128 24.45 -13.08 -6.12
CA ASN A 128 25.31 -13.05 -4.95
C ASN A 128 24.85 -12.10 -3.84
N VAL A 129 23.74 -11.38 -4.00
CA VAL A 129 23.18 -10.50 -2.97
C VAL A 129 22.25 -11.30 -2.08
N THR A 130 22.67 -11.54 -0.87
CA THR A 130 21.89 -12.18 0.19
C THR A 130 21.44 -11.14 1.21
N ARG A 131 20.58 -11.54 2.16
CA ARG A 131 20.21 -10.66 3.29
C ARG A 131 21.43 -10.19 4.09
N SER A 132 22.53 -10.94 4.10
CA SER A 132 23.77 -10.61 4.82
C SER A 132 24.81 -9.83 3.99
N SER A 133 24.60 -9.62 2.67
CA SER A 133 25.54 -8.85 1.85
C SER A 133 25.57 -7.39 2.27
N ASN A 134 26.76 -6.83 2.49
CA ASN A 134 26.91 -5.41 2.78
C ASN A 134 27.00 -4.61 1.47
N LEU A 135 25.99 -3.79 1.20
CA LEU A 135 25.90 -2.92 0.03
C LEU A 135 26.27 -1.45 0.33
N SER A 136 26.63 -1.10 1.58
CA SER A 136 26.89 0.29 2.00
C SER A 136 28.05 0.98 1.26
N LYS A 137 28.94 0.18 0.62
CA LYS A 137 30.04 0.70 -0.21
C LYS A 137 29.62 1.07 -1.64
N LEU A 138 28.36 0.84 -2.00
CA LEU A 138 27.80 1.12 -3.33
C LEU A 138 27.17 2.51 -3.38
N SER A 139 27.85 3.51 -2.85
CA SER A 139 27.39 4.90 -2.82
C SER A 139 27.48 5.61 -4.17
N ASP A 140 28.29 5.06 -5.07
CA ASP A 140 28.57 5.59 -6.40
C ASP A 140 28.01 4.63 -7.45
N PHE A 141 27.04 5.12 -8.22
CA PHE A 141 26.33 4.35 -9.24
C PHE A 141 25.64 5.27 -10.24
N VAL A 142 25.05 4.71 -11.29
CA VAL A 142 24.17 5.40 -12.21
C VAL A 142 22.78 4.74 -12.13
N ALA A 143 21.75 5.52 -11.79
CA ALA A 143 20.38 5.08 -11.87
C ALA A 143 19.82 5.33 -13.27
N ILE A 144 19.17 4.33 -13.87
CA ILE A 144 18.58 4.42 -15.21
C ILE A 144 17.12 4.05 -15.21
N ASP A 145 16.41 4.60 -16.19
CA ASP A 145 15.05 4.24 -16.53
C ASP A 145 14.76 4.59 -17.99
N THR A 146 13.88 3.85 -18.64
CA THR A 146 13.50 4.07 -20.04
C THR A 146 11.98 4.04 -20.22
N GLU A 147 11.45 4.98 -21.03
CA GLU A 147 10.09 4.86 -21.54
C GLU A 147 10.11 4.25 -22.94
N THR A 148 9.11 3.43 -23.25
CA THR A 148 9.11 2.61 -24.45
C THR A 148 7.73 2.55 -25.11
N THR A 149 7.68 2.22 -26.40
CA THR A 149 6.41 2.01 -27.12
C THR A 149 5.68 0.72 -26.72
N GLY A 150 6.24 -0.10 -25.81
CA GLY A 150 5.63 -1.32 -25.32
C GLY A 150 6.62 -2.25 -24.62
N LEU A 151 6.20 -3.47 -24.32
CA LEU A 151 6.88 -4.33 -23.33
C LEU A 151 8.04 -5.19 -23.88
N HIS A 152 8.15 -5.38 -25.18
CA HIS A 152 9.11 -6.32 -25.80
C HIS A 152 10.07 -5.59 -26.73
N CYS A 153 11.35 -5.54 -26.38
CA CYS A 153 12.38 -4.84 -27.14
C CYS A 153 12.52 -5.26 -28.59
N SER A 154 12.13 -6.50 -28.97
CA SER A 154 12.13 -6.93 -30.37
C SER A 154 11.12 -6.19 -31.26
N ASN A 155 10.02 -5.71 -30.69
CA ASN A 155 8.90 -5.14 -31.41
C ASN A 155 8.63 -3.67 -31.05
N ASN A 156 9.31 -3.16 -30.04
CA ASN A 156 9.09 -1.82 -29.50
C ASN A 156 10.39 -1.04 -29.42
N GLN A 157 10.28 0.27 -29.25
CA GLN A 157 11.39 1.20 -29.27
C GLN A 157 11.42 2.05 -28.00
N ILE A 158 12.59 2.58 -27.66
CA ILE A 158 12.75 3.58 -26.61
C ILE A 158 12.18 4.91 -27.11
N VAL A 159 11.45 5.62 -26.26
CA VAL A 159 10.91 6.98 -26.49
C VAL A 159 11.48 8.01 -25.53
N GLU A 160 11.96 7.62 -24.36
CA GLU A 160 12.71 8.47 -23.45
C GLU A 160 13.82 7.63 -22.78
N LEU A 161 14.99 8.23 -22.63
CA LEU A 161 16.19 7.58 -22.10
C LEU A 161 16.80 8.48 -21.03
N THR A 162 16.90 7.97 -19.80
CA THR A 162 17.47 8.71 -18.67
C THR A 162 18.51 7.88 -17.91
N ALA A 163 19.57 8.59 -17.48
CA ALA A 163 20.56 8.12 -16.55
C ALA A 163 20.89 9.23 -15.54
N ILE A 164 20.93 8.93 -14.26
CA ILE A 164 21.29 9.87 -13.20
C ILE A 164 22.50 9.31 -12.45
N ARG A 165 23.58 10.07 -12.43
CA ARG A 165 24.80 9.73 -11.71
C ARG A 165 24.68 10.07 -10.24
N PHE A 166 24.93 9.12 -9.39
CA PHE A 166 25.03 9.28 -7.96
C PHE A 166 26.47 9.18 -7.50
N ARG A 167 26.88 10.08 -6.58
CA ARG A 167 28.16 10.07 -5.87
C ARG A 167 27.88 10.29 -4.38
N GLU A 168 28.43 9.43 -3.56
CA GLU A 168 28.18 9.48 -2.10
C GLU A 168 26.67 9.51 -1.77
N TRP A 169 25.87 8.78 -2.55
CA TRP A 169 24.40 8.70 -2.44
C TRP A 169 23.63 9.92 -2.90
N GLU A 170 24.28 10.97 -3.41
CA GLU A 170 23.64 12.19 -3.89
C GLU A 170 23.62 12.23 -5.42
N PRO A 171 22.53 12.62 -6.07
CA PRO A 171 22.47 12.80 -7.50
C PRO A 171 23.27 14.04 -7.91
N VAL A 172 24.22 13.86 -8.83
CA VAL A 172 25.18 14.93 -9.21
C VAL A 172 25.09 15.37 -10.68
N GLU A 173 24.54 14.53 -11.55
CA GLU A 173 24.43 14.83 -12.98
C GLU A 173 23.31 13.97 -13.61
N ILE A 174 22.57 14.53 -14.56
CA ILE A 174 21.51 13.83 -15.27
C ILE A 174 21.74 13.88 -16.80
N PHE A 175 21.73 12.73 -17.43
CA PHE A 175 21.52 12.53 -18.85
C PHE A 175 20.04 12.24 -19.07
N THR A 176 19.34 13.00 -19.88
CA THR A 176 17.96 12.71 -20.26
C THR A 176 17.68 13.20 -21.66
N THR A 177 17.01 12.40 -22.48
CA THR A 177 16.64 12.77 -23.83
C THR A 177 15.38 12.03 -24.27
N LEU A 178 14.50 12.74 -24.98
CA LEU A 178 13.48 12.11 -25.81
C LEU A 178 14.15 11.42 -26.99
N VAL A 179 13.53 10.35 -27.46
CA VAL A 179 14.03 9.54 -28.58
C VAL A 179 12.90 9.31 -29.57
N ASN A 180 13.15 9.60 -30.86
CA ASN A 180 12.22 9.30 -31.92
C ASN A 180 12.18 7.78 -32.20
N PRO A 181 11.09 7.07 -31.90
CA PRO A 181 10.99 5.63 -32.09
C PRO A 181 10.93 5.21 -33.57
N GLY A 182 10.54 6.15 -34.45
CA GLY A 182 10.35 5.90 -35.88
C GLY A 182 9.07 5.11 -36.21
N THR A 183 8.23 4.92 -35.23
CA THR A 183 6.90 4.27 -35.33
C THR A 183 5.93 5.02 -34.43
N PRO A 184 4.63 5.04 -34.71
CA PRO A 184 3.65 5.66 -33.81
C PRO A 184 3.71 5.05 -32.40
N ILE A 185 3.50 5.91 -31.41
CA ILE A 185 3.42 5.50 -29.99
C ILE A 185 2.03 4.95 -29.75
N PRO A 186 1.89 3.67 -29.31
CA PRO A 186 0.58 3.11 -29.00
C PRO A 186 -0.12 3.84 -27.86
N GLU A 187 -1.44 3.96 -27.92
CA GLU A 187 -2.27 4.62 -26.93
C GLU A 187 -2.06 4.08 -25.52
N GLU A 188 -1.81 2.75 -25.40
CA GLU A 188 -1.52 2.11 -24.11
C GLU A 188 -0.21 2.62 -23.50
N ALA A 189 0.82 2.86 -24.31
CA ALA A 189 2.10 3.40 -23.87
C ALA A 189 1.95 4.89 -23.49
N TYR A 190 1.28 5.67 -24.36
CA TYR A 190 0.97 7.08 -24.07
C TYR A 190 0.25 7.27 -22.74
N ARG A 191 -0.76 6.44 -22.43
CA ARG A 191 -1.48 6.52 -21.15
C ARG A 191 -0.60 6.27 -19.94
N ILE A 192 0.52 5.59 -20.10
CA ILE A 192 1.47 5.31 -19.03
C ILE A 192 2.41 6.50 -18.83
N HIS A 193 3.15 6.90 -19.87
CA HIS A 193 4.24 7.89 -19.75
C HIS A 193 3.90 9.29 -20.26
N GLY A 194 2.75 9.47 -20.93
CA GLY A 194 2.28 10.77 -21.41
C GLY A 194 3.11 11.38 -22.56
N ILE A 195 4.00 10.61 -23.20
CA ILE A 195 4.81 11.07 -24.33
C ILE A 195 4.02 10.83 -25.61
N ALA A 196 3.64 11.93 -26.29
CA ALA A 196 2.92 11.90 -27.55
C ALA A 196 3.88 11.88 -28.76
N ASP A 197 3.37 11.46 -29.92
CA ASP A 197 4.16 11.40 -31.16
C ASP A 197 4.80 12.75 -31.51
N GLU A 198 4.07 13.85 -31.31
CA GLU A 198 4.53 15.20 -31.58
C GLU A 198 5.73 15.62 -30.72
N MET A 199 5.86 15.04 -29.52
CA MET A 199 6.98 15.34 -28.61
C MET A 199 8.29 14.71 -29.08
N VAL A 200 8.22 13.64 -29.85
CA VAL A 200 9.38 12.84 -30.30
C VAL A 200 9.67 12.98 -31.81
N GLU A 201 8.85 13.71 -32.54
CA GLU A 201 8.97 13.86 -34.00
C GLU A 201 10.37 14.39 -34.41
N ASP A 202 10.85 15.42 -33.73
CA ASP A 202 12.16 16.05 -33.99
C ASP A 202 13.27 15.51 -33.07
N ALA A 203 12.95 14.52 -32.19
CA ALA A 203 13.94 13.93 -31.29
C ALA A 203 14.95 13.05 -32.07
N PRO A 204 16.18 12.90 -31.57
CA PRO A 204 17.17 12.03 -32.19
C PRO A 204 16.74 10.55 -32.15
N LYS A 205 17.21 9.76 -33.11
CA LYS A 205 17.08 8.31 -33.08
C LYS A 205 17.95 7.72 -31.98
N VAL A 206 17.54 6.61 -31.35
CA VAL A 206 18.33 5.96 -30.29
C VAL A 206 19.76 5.67 -30.72
N ALA A 207 20.00 5.25 -31.96
CA ALA A 207 21.33 5.01 -32.49
C ALA A 207 22.27 6.23 -32.43
N SER A 208 21.73 7.43 -32.50
CA SER A 208 22.51 8.69 -32.49
C SER A 208 22.91 9.13 -31.08
N VAL A 209 22.28 8.61 -30.03
CA VAL A 209 22.51 9.03 -28.62
C VAL A 209 23.03 7.91 -27.74
N ILE A 210 22.91 6.64 -28.15
CA ILE A 210 23.26 5.50 -27.31
C ILE A 210 24.74 5.45 -26.94
N ARG A 211 25.61 5.94 -27.83
CA ARG A 211 27.05 5.99 -27.55
C ARG A 211 27.37 7.03 -26.46
N ASP A 212 26.72 8.20 -26.51
CA ASP A 212 26.92 9.23 -25.49
C ASP A 212 26.34 8.79 -24.15
N PHE A 213 25.21 8.09 -24.18
CA PHE A 213 24.64 7.43 -23.00
C PHE A 213 25.63 6.41 -22.37
N ASP A 214 26.27 5.55 -23.19
CA ASP A 214 27.27 4.61 -22.71
C ASP A 214 28.51 5.32 -22.13
N LEU A 215 28.94 6.42 -22.72
CA LEU A 215 30.01 7.26 -22.20
C LEU A 215 29.63 7.94 -20.88
N PHE A 216 28.37 8.41 -20.77
CA PHE A 216 27.84 8.94 -19.53
C PHE A 216 27.82 7.89 -18.42
N ILE A 217 27.35 6.69 -18.67
CA ILE A 217 27.37 5.60 -17.67
C ILE A 217 28.81 5.27 -17.26
N GLY A 218 29.73 5.24 -18.21
CA GLY A 218 31.15 4.95 -17.95
C GLY A 218 31.35 3.58 -17.33
N ASP A 219 32.10 3.50 -16.25
CA ASP A 219 32.42 2.26 -15.53
C ASP A 219 31.55 2.01 -14.28
N ASP A 220 30.54 2.85 -14.07
CA ASP A 220 29.67 2.76 -12.91
C ASP A 220 28.76 1.52 -12.95
N ASN A 221 28.37 1.05 -11.76
CA ASN A 221 27.30 0.06 -11.64
C ASN A 221 25.96 0.71 -11.96
N LEU A 222 25.03 -0.05 -12.52
CA LEU A 222 23.67 0.41 -12.77
C LEU A 222 22.71 0.06 -11.64
N VAL A 223 21.78 0.96 -11.40
CA VAL A 223 20.63 0.77 -10.52
C VAL A 223 19.36 1.09 -11.31
N GLY A 224 18.27 0.38 -11.05
CA GLY A 224 16.96 0.67 -11.63
C GLY A 224 15.87 -0.12 -10.93
N HIS A 225 14.64 0.05 -11.35
CA HIS A 225 13.50 -0.70 -10.82
C HIS A 225 12.91 -1.60 -11.91
N ASN A 226 13.01 -2.91 -11.76
CA ASN A 226 12.79 -3.90 -12.82
C ASN A 226 13.82 -3.73 -13.95
N LEU A 227 15.04 -3.40 -13.58
CA LEU A 227 16.14 -3.03 -14.46
C LEU A 227 16.43 -4.01 -15.61
N PRO A 228 16.21 -5.36 -15.50
CA PRO A 228 16.32 -6.26 -16.64
C PRO A 228 15.49 -5.87 -17.86
N PHE A 229 14.38 -5.17 -17.66
CA PHE A 229 13.55 -4.63 -18.74
C PHE A 229 14.31 -3.57 -19.54
N ASP A 230 14.85 -2.57 -18.87
CA ASP A 230 15.61 -1.46 -19.49
C ASP A 230 16.88 -1.98 -20.19
N LEU A 231 17.60 -2.88 -19.53
CA LEU A 231 18.79 -3.53 -20.10
C LEU A 231 18.46 -4.27 -21.41
N GLY A 232 17.30 -4.90 -21.51
CA GLY A 232 16.84 -5.55 -22.74
C GLY A 232 16.67 -4.56 -23.90
N PHE A 233 16.10 -3.39 -23.63
CA PHE A 233 15.96 -2.33 -24.63
C PHE A 233 17.30 -1.66 -24.99
N LEU A 234 18.17 -1.44 -24.00
CA LEU A 234 19.50 -0.87 -24.21
C LEU A 234 20.40 -1.81 -25.05
N ASP A 235 20.42 -3.11 -24.74
CA ASP A 235 21.13 -4.10 -25.55
C ASP A 235 20.63 -4.12 -26.98
N TYR A 236 19.30 -4.12 -27.16
CA TYR A 236 18.67 -4.08 -28.47
C TYR A 236 18.93 -2.76 -29.22
N ALA A 237 19.10 -1.64 -28.50
CA ALA A 237 19.54 -0.36 -29.06
C ALA A 237 21.02 -0.32 -29.44
N GLY A 238 21.81 -1.29 -28.99
CA GLY A 238 23.22 -1.41 -29.32
C GLY A 238 24.17 -0.82 -28.26
N SER A 239 23.70 -0.64 -27.02
CA SER A 239 24.55 -0.24 -25.89
C SER A 239 25.71 -1.22 -25.69
N GLU A 240 26.91 -0.69 -25.54
CA GLU A 240 28.10 -1.50 -25.26
C GLU A 240 28.16 -1.92 -23.78
N TYR A 241 27.45 -1.23 -22.87
CA TYR A 241 27.36 -1.60 -21.47
C TYR A 241 26.91 -3.05 -21.29
N CYS A 242 25.93 -3.49 -22.05
CA CYS A 242 25.34 -4.82 -21.97
C CYS A 242 26.32 -5.95 -22.35
N ASN A 243 27.46 -5.62 -22.95
CA ASN A 243 28.55 -6.57 -23.31
C ASN A 243 29.66 -6.62 -22.26
N THR A 244 29.56 -5.86 -21.17
CA THR A 244 30.54 -5.79 -20.11
C THR A 244 30.21 -6.76 -18.96
N LYS A 245 31.17 -7.01 -18.08
CA LYS A 245 30.97 -7.78 -16.84
C LYS A 245 30.56 -6.89 -15.65
N ARG A 246 30.01 -5.71 -15.94
CA ARG A 246 29.59 -4.74 -14.94
C ARG A 246 28.38 -5.26 -14.17
N LYS A 247 28.25 -4.83 -12.93
CA LYS A 247 27.13 -5.23 -12.08
C LYS A 247 26.01 -4.24 -12.19
N TYR A 248 24.82 -4.75 -12.05
CA TYR A 248 23.61 -3.96 -11.91
C TYR A 248 22.80 -4.43 -10.70
N TYR A 249 22.05 -3.52 -10.12
CA TYR A 249 21.27 -3.74 -8.91
C TYR A 249 19.82 -3.34 -9.17
N ASP A 250 18.92 -4.33 -9.03
CA ASP A 250 17.49 -4.15 -9.27
C ASP A 250 16.75 -3.93 -7.95
N THR A 251 16.20 -2.74 -7.78
CA THR A 251 15.46 -2.37 -6.56
C THR A 251 14.19 -3.20 -6.35
N LEU A 252 13.54 -3.68 -7.43
CA LEU A 252 12.41 -4.61 -7.33
C LEU A 252 12.84 -5.94 -6.68
N THR A 253 13.96 -6.50 -7.12
CA THR A 253 14.50 -7.74 -6.57
C THR A 253 14.98 -7.54 -5.13
N LEU A 254 15.62 -6.41 -4.83
CA LEU A 254 16.08 -6.08 -3.49
C LEU A 254 14.90 -5.88 -2.51
N ALA A 255 13.82 -5.20 -2.92
CA ALA A 255 12.61 -5.05 -2.11
C ALA A 255 11.96 -6.41 -1.80
N LYS A 256 11.85 -7.30 -2.80
CA LYS A 256 11.37 -8.68 -2.60
C LYS A 256 12.24 -9.48 -1.63
N LEU A 257 13.56 -9.32 -1.70
CA LEU A 257 14.50 -9.99 -0.80
C LEU A 257 14.34 -9.54 0.66
N LEU A 258 14.02 -8.26 0.88
CA LEU A 258 13.81 -7.68 2.21
C LEU A 258 12.44 -7.99 2.79
N ASP A 259 11.50 -8.53 1.99
CA ASP A 259 10.15 -8.92 2.41
C ASP A 259 9.41 -7.79 3.16
N LEU A 260 9.35 -6.64 2.51
CA LEU A 260 8.71 -5.45 3.06
C LEU A 260 7.20 -5.66 3.21
N SER A 261 6.62 -5.18 4.31
CA SER A 261 5.16 -5.22 4.55
C SER A 261 4.43 -4.16 3.71
N VAL A 262 4.43 -4.36 2.38
CA VAL A 262 3.77 -3.49 1.40
C VAL A 262 2.77 -4.27 0.55
N ARG A 263 1.78 -3.58 -0.05
CA ARG A 263 0.74 -4.21 -0.90
C ARG A 263 1.33 -4.90 -2.15
N ASP A 264 2.35 -4.30 -2.75
CA ASP A 264 3.14 -4.82 -3.87
C ASP A 264 4.52 -4.13 -3.89
N ASN A 265 5.43 -4.60 -4.75
CA ASN A 265 6.77 -4.03 -4.88
C ASN A 265 6.91 -3.11 -6.12
N LYS A 266 5.85 -2.47 -6.59
CA LYS A 266 5.94 -1.45 -7.64
C LYS A 266 6.69 -0.22 -7.13
N LEU A 267 7.39 0.48 -8.03
CA LEU A 267 8.15 1.68 -7.68
C LEU A 267 7.25 2.71 -6.99
N THR A 268 6.04 2.95 -7.50
CA THR A 268 5.04 3.87 -6.91
C THR A 268 4.68 3.48 -5.48
N THR A 269 4.40 2.20 -5.22
CA THR A 269 4.07 1.69 -3.87
C THR A 269 5.24 1.86 -2.90
N LEU A 270 6.47 1.58 -3.37
CA LEU A 270 7.67 1.73 -2.54
C LEU A 270 7.98 3.22 -2.29
N CYS A 271 7.78 4.09 -3.28
CA CYS A 271 7.91 5.54 -3.10
C CYS A 271 6.94 6.09 -2.05
N GLU A 272 5.68 5.64 -2.07
CA GLU A 272 4.69 5.97 -1.04
C GLU A 272 5.14 5.47 0.34
N HIS A 273 5.56 4.22 0.44
CA HIS A 273 5.98 3.60 1.70
C HIS A 273 7.16 4.32 2.36
N PHE A 274 8.15 4.73 1.55
CA PHE A 274 9.36 5.40 2.03
C PHE A 274 9.28 6.95 2.00
N TYR A 275 8.13 7.52 1.65
CA TYR A 275 7.96 8.98 1.49
C TYR A 275 9.03 9.59 0.58
N ILE A 276 9.27 8.98 -0.60
CA ILE A 276 10.25 9.46 -1.58
C ILE A 276 9.64 10.56 -2.43
N ARG A 277 8.51 10.29 -3.08
CA ARG A 277 7.72 11.23 -3.88
C ARG A 277 6.24 10.84 -3.87
N ASP A 278 5.37 11.78 -4.23
CA ASP A 278 4.01 11.42 -4.62
C ASP A 278 4.00 10.82 -6.04
N ASN A 279 2.85 10.39 -6.52
CA ASN A 279 2.73 9.76 -7.83
C ASN A 279 2.37 10.72 -8.96
N SER A 280 2.43 12.04 -8.73
CA SER A 280 2.05 13.06 -9.74
C SER A 280 3.01 13.11 -10.93
N SER A 281 4.30 12.81 -10.69
CA SER A 281 5.37 12.76 -11.69
C SER A 281 5.84 11.34 -12.05
N ALA A 282 5.07 10.32 -11.66
CA ALA A 282 5.37 8.93 -12.03
C ALA A 282 5.28 8.74 -13.55
N HIS A 283 6.00 7.72 -14.05
CA HIS A 283 6.04 7.35 -15.47
C HIS A 283 6.64 8.44 -16.38
N ARG A 284 7.69 9.10 -15.90
CA ARG A 284 8.66 9.84 -16.69
C ARG A 284 10.03 9.35 -16.27
N SER A 285 10.84 8.97 -17.24
CA SER A 285 12.10 8.26 -16.95
C SER A 285 13.03 9.01 -16.00
N ALA A 286 13.10 10.34 -16.07
CA ALA A 286 13.91 11.15 -15.14
C ALA A 286 13.41 11.04 -13.69
N SER A 287 12.10 11.08 -13.49
CA SER A 287 11.48 10.92 -12.17
C SER A 287 11.64 9.49 -11.64
N ASP A 288 11.47 8.48 -12.49
CA ASP A 288 11.56 7.07 -12.10
C ASP A 288 13.01 6.66 -11.82
N ALA A 289 13.98 7.13 -12.61
CA ALA A 289 15.41 6.93 -12.35
C ALA A 289 15.87 7.55 -11.02
N LEU A 290 15.47 8.82 -10.74
CA LEU A 290 15.79 9.46 -9.46
C LEU A 290 15.16 8.70 -8.29
N ALA A 291 13.90 8.33 -8.43
CA ALA A 291 13.18 7.56 -7.40
C ALA A 291 13.84 6.20 -7.14
N ALA A 292 14.25 5.49 -8.19
CA ALA A 292 14.96 4.21 -8.07
C ALA A 292 16.30 4.35 -7.35
N GLY A 293 17.07 5.43 -7.63
CA GLY A 293 18.33 5.72 -6.95
C GLY A 293 18.14 6.03 -5.47
N ILE A 294 17.16 6.86 -5.10
CA ILE A 294 16.84 7.16 -3.70
C ILE A 294 16.30 5.91 -2.99
N LEU A 295 15.44 5.14 -3.66
CA LEU A 295 14.92 3.88 -3.13
C LEU A 295 16.05 2.88 -2.86
N PHE A 296 17.02 2.78 -3.77
CA PHE A 296 18.18 1.90 -3.59
C PHE A 296 18.90 2.20 -2.28
N LYS A 297 19.20 3.48 -2.00
CA LYS A 297 19.76 3.90 -0.71
C LYS A 297 18.93 3.44 0.48
N LYS A 298 17.60 3.69 0.45
CA LYS A 298 16.68 3.28 1.52
C LYS A 298 16.71 1.78 1.77
N LEU A 299 16.71 0.97 0.70
CA LEU A 299 16.76 -0.49 0.81
C LEU A 299 18.11 -0.99 1.33
N VAL A 300 19.21 -0.33 0.95
CA VAL A 300 20.56 -0.63 1.48
C VAL A 300 20.65 -0.29 2.96
N ASP A 301 20.13 0.87 3.38
CA ASP A 301 20.10 1.28 4.79
C ASP A 301 19.34 0.26 5.66
N LEU A 302 18.17 -0.21 5.19
CA LEU A 302 17.41 -1.27 5.88
C LEU A 302 18.15 -2.60 5.96
N LYS A 303 18.99 -2.90 4.96
CA LYS A 303 19.73 -4.14 4.90
C LYS A 303 20.92 -4.17 5.85
N THR A 304 21.41 -3.02 6.26
CA THR A 304 22.60 -2.87 7.12
C THR A 304 22.25 -2.83 8.62
N VAL A 305 20.98 -2.78 8.98
CA VAL A 305 20.45 -2.90 10.35
C VAL A 305 20.13 -4.37 10.64
#